data_5ae9160a1f9c87ac1bf6efdc83170a45
#
_entry.id   5ae9160a1f9c87ac1bf6efdc83170a45
#
_cell.length_a   1.000
_cell.length_b   1.000
_cell.length_c   1.000
_cell.angle_alpha   90.00
_cell.angle_beta   90.00
_cell.angle_gamma   90.00
#
_symmetry.space_group_name_H-M   'P 1'
#
loop_
_entity.id
_entity.type
_entity.pdbx_description
1 polymer ?
#
loop_
_entity_poly.entity_id
_entity_poly.type
_entity_poly.pdbx_seq_one_letter_code
_entity_poly.pdbx_strand_id
1 'polypeptide(L)'
;VYREYSLEKQGNEHGLIQVNPDPVIRGQEAWGRLKKSLADWFAVAEALHHGQHLAMLEARTNKPVGARFQAIMGEWLRTTGFHEIDKGVRSRLLDCLKHRAEIGGWHKTLPANKRQQLAHPNAVWRAWRKSTLSGRATVTARPSPTAKYKDEIARLENENHVLRRAGDDLFTATDTAIDIARLLADRLLRVTPSKARQILELLPELYAERLAKTPHDKARPP
;
A
#
# COMPACT_ATOMS: atom_id res chain seq x y z
N VAL A 1 41.90 -6.91 -14.92
CA VAL A 1 42.42 -5.61 -15.36
C VAL A 1 41.63 -4.58 -14.58
N TYR A 2 42.19 -4.12 -13.45
CA TYR A 2 41.62 -3.04 -12.66
C TYR A 2 41.92 -1.72 -13.39
N ARG A 3 40.89 -1.00 -13.82
CA ARG A 3 41.04 0.39 -14.24
C ARG A 3 41.18 1.24 -12.99
N GLU A 4 42.33 1.87 -12.83
CA GLU A 4 42.56 2.93 -11.87
C GLU A 4 41.56 4.06 -12.08
N TYR A 5 40.75 4.32 -11.05
CA TYR A 5 39.93 5.52 -11.02
C TYR A 5 40.86 6.70 -10.80
N SER A 6 40.99 7.55 -11.82
CA SER A 6 41.72 8.80 -11.73
C SER A 6 41.16 9.65 -10.60
N LEU A 7 42.00 9.89 -9.59
CA LEU A 7 41.76 10.87 -8.53
C LEU A 7 41.81 12.27 -9.17
N GLU A 8 40.67 12.88 -9.44
CA GLU A 8 40.62 14.30 -9.77
C GLU A 8 41.07 15.08 -8.53
N LYS A 9 42.30 15.64 -8.64
CA LYS A 9 42.86 16.60 -7.69
C LYS A 9 42.12 17.92 -7.83
N GLN A 10 41.11 18.17 -7.03
CA GLN A 10 40.66 19.54 -6.76
C GLN A 10 41.62 20.16 -5.75
N GLY A 11 42.55 20.94 -6.27
CA GLY A 11 43.48 21.71 -5.50
C GLY A 11 42.78 22.85 -4.76
N ASN A 12 42.72 22.78 -3.46
CA ASN A 12 42.44 23.92 -2.58
C ASN A 12 43.77 24.40 -1.99
N GLU A 13 44.00 25.72 -2.00
CA GLU A 13 45.27 26.40 -1.74
C GLU A 13 45.91 26.21 -0.34
N HIS A 14 45.42 25.27 0.45
CA HIS A 14 46.01 24.88 1.76
C HIS A 14 46.27 23.39 1.89
N GLY A 15 46.85 22.77 0.89
CA GLY A 15 47.69 21.57 0.98
C GLY A 15 47.20 20.33 1.76
N LEU A 16 46.00 20.31 2.29
CA LEU A 16 45.43 19.12 2.92
C LEU A 16 44.55 18.40 1.92
N ILE A 17 45.04 17.31 1.34
CA ILE A 17 44.26 16.35 0.58
C ILE A 17 43.15 15.85 1.53
N GLN A 18 41.93 16.35 1.38
CA GLN A 18 40.75 15.72 2.02
C GLN A 18 40.57 14.34 1.39
N VAL A 19 41.10 13.33 2.00
CA VAL A 19 40.79 11.93 1.68
C VAL A 19 39.31 11.75 2.03
N ASN A 20 38.45 11.71 1.02
CA ASN A 20 37.03 11.43 1.23
C ASN A 20 36.94 9.94 1.65
N PRO A 21 36.64 9.62 2.90
CA PRO A 21 36.67 8.23 3.37
C PRO A 21 35.65 7.39 2.58
N ASP A 22 36.02 6.12 2.36
CA ASP A 22 35.18 5.13 1.67
C ASP A 22 33.73 5.20 2.21
N PRO A 23 32.71 5.26 1.34
CA PRO A 23 31.31 5.27 1.75
C PRO A 23 30.94 4.14 2.70
N VAL A 24 31.58 2.96 2.55
CA VAL A 24 31.32 1.80 3.43
C VAL A 24 31.83 2.07 4.83
N ILE A 25 33.05 2.60 4.99
CA ILE A 25 33.66 2.94 6.30
C ILE A 25 32.79 3.98 7.01
N ARG A 26 32.42 5.05 6.33
CA ARG A 26 31.53 6.08 6.89
C ARG A 26 30.17 5.52 7.32
N GLY A 27 29.62 4.60 6.53
CA GLY A 27 28.37 3.94 6.85
C GLY A 27 28.47 3.03 8.06
N GLN A 28 29.56 2.28 8.20
CA GLN A 28 29.82 1.42 9.38
C GLN A 28 30.00 2.25 10.65
N GLU A 29 30.77 3.32 10.59
CA GLU A 29 30.94 4.25 11.73
C GLU A 29 29.59 4.87 12.15
N ALA A 30 28.79 5.32 11.17
CA ALA A 30 27.45 5.85 11.42
C ALA A 30 26.52 4.79 12.02
N TRP A 31 26.63 3.54 11.54
CA TRP A 31 25.83 2.42 12.06
C TRP A 31 26.22 2.07 13.50
N GLY A 32 27.49 2.14 13.87
CA GLY A 32 27.98 1.89 15.22
C GLY A 32 27.51 2.90 16.29
N ARG A 33 26.99 4.06 15.91
CA ARG A 33 26.53 5.08 16.88
C ARG A 33 25.24 4.65 17.55
N LEU A 34 25.15 4.80 18.89
CA LEU A 34 23.95 4.46 19.67
C LEU A 34 22.75 5.34 19.31
N LYS A 35 22.96 6.65 19.17
CA LYS A 35 21.93 7.60 18.73
C LYS A 35 22.30 8.11 17.34
N LYS A 36 21.52 7.67 16.35
CA LYS A 36 21.74 8.03 14.96
C LYS A 36 21.00 9.31 14.60
N SER A 37 21.72 10.28 14.06
CA SER A 37 21.14 11.47 13.43
C SER A 37 20.61 11.12 12.02
N LEU A 38 19.88 12.04 11.40
CA LEU A 38 19.47 11.89 9.99
C LEU A 38 20.71 11.80 9.07
N ALA A 39 21.78 12.53 9.37
CA ALA A 39 23.03 12.46 8.62
C ALA A 39 23.69 11.08 8.72
N ASP A 40 23.70 10.45 9.90
CA ASP A 40 24.19 9.08 10.08
C ASP A 40 23.39 8.08 9.24
N TRP A 41 22.06 8.22 9.23
CA TRP A 41 21.22 7.37 8.40
C TRP A 41 21.46 7.55 6.90
N PHE A 42 21.77 8.78 6.44
CA PHE A 42 22.18 9.00 5.06
C PHE A 42 23.54 8.39 4.75
N ALA A 43 24.51 8.44 5.68
CA ALA A 43 25.80 7.76 5.48
C ALA A 43 25.62 6.23 5.35
N VAL A 44 24.76 5.63 6.18
CA VAL A 44 24.37 4.21 6.04
C VAL A 44 23.69 3.94 4.69
N ALA A 45 22.81 4.84 4.24
CA ALA A 45 22.12 4.70 2.95
C ALA A 45 23.09 4.77 1.76
N GLU A 46 24.08 5.65 1.82
CA GLU A 46 25.16 5.74 0.81
C GLU A 46 25.97 4.46 0.74
N ALA A 47 26.35 3.90 1.90
CA ALA A 47 27.05 2.61 1.96
C ALA A 47 26.21 1.48 1.36
N LEU A 48 24.92 1.38 1.70
CA LEU A 48 24.00 0.39 1.14
C LEU A 48 23.84 0.53 -0.37
N HIS A 49 23.75 1.76 -0.87
CA HIS A 49 23.66 2.05 -2.32
C HIS A 49 24.95 1.65 -3.03
N HIS A 50 26.10 1.93 -2.45
CA HIS A 50 27.40 1.51 -2.98
C HIS A 50 27.51 -0.02 -3.03
N GLY A 51 27.17 -0.72 -1.96
CA GLY A 51 27.14 -2.19 -1.93
C GLY A 51 26.17 -2.78 -2.95
N GLN A 52 24.99 -2.15 -3.13
CA GLN A 52 24.04 -2.55 -4.15
C GLN A 52 24.63 -2.42 -5.57
N HIS A 53 25.36 -1.34 -5.83
CA HIS A 53 26.02 -1.13 -7.13
C HIS A 53 27.11 -2.17 -7.38
N LEU A 54 27.97 -2.45 -6.39
CA LEU A 54 28.99 -3.50 -6.49
C LEU A 54 28.37 -4.87 -6.74
N ALA A 55 27.33 -5.23 -6.00
CA ALA A 55 26.63 -6.50 -6.19
C ALA A 55 25.97 -6.63 -7.58
N MET A 56 25.45 -5.54 -8.14
CA MET A 56 24.91 -5.52 -9.50
C MET A 56 26.00 -5.73 -10.55
N LEU A 57 27.16 -5.07 -10.39
CA LEU A 57 28.30 -5.24 -11.30
C LEU A 57 28.80 -6.71 -11.28
N GLU A 58 28.98 -7.29 -10.12
CA GLU A 58 29.45 -8.68 -9.98
C GLU A 58 28.40 -9.70 -10.48
N ALA A 59 27.12 -9.42 -10.23
CA ALA A 59 26.02 -10.24 -10.76
C ALA A 59 25.80 -10.09 -12.27
N ARG A 60 26.45 -9.09 -12.90
CA ARG A 60 26.27 -8.69 -14.31
C ARG A 60 24.80 -8.39 -14.62
N THR A 61 24.15 -7.59 -13.78
CA THR A 61 22.75 -7.20 -13.93
C THR A 61 22.58 -5.69 -13.83
N ASN A 62 21.62 -5.14 -14.57
CA ASN A 62 21.25 -3.72 -14.53
C ASN A 62 20.14 -3.43 -13.50
N LYS A 63 19.64 -4.47 -12.82
CA LYS A 63 18.55 -4.33 -11.85
C LYS A 63 18.91 -5.07 -10.56
N PRO A 64 18.56 -4.55 -9.37
CA PRO A 64 18.84 -5.18 -8.08
C PRO A 64 17.89 -6.36 -7.80
N VAL A 65 17.80 -7.30 -8.74
CA VAL A 65 16.91 -8.47 -8.68
C VAL A 65 17.62 -9.73 -9.20
N GLY A 66 17.11 -10.87 -8.83
CA GLY A 66 17.64 -12.18 -9.25
C GLY A 66 18.44 -12.88 -8.15
N ALA A 67 18.50 -14.20 -8.22
CA ALA A 67 19.13 -15.05 -7.20
C ALA A 67 20.62 -14.74 -6.99
N ARG A 68 21.37 -14.55 -8.11
CA ARG A 68 22.80 -14.23 -8.05
C ARG A 68 23.06 -12.89 -7.38
N PHE A 69 22.29 -11.84 -7.75
CA PHE A 69 22.39 -10.54 -7.09
C PHE A 69 22.09 -10.64 -5.58
N GLN A 70 21.04 -11.36 -5.22
CA GLN A 70 20.65 -11.53 -3.81
C GLN A 70 21.71 -12.27 -2.99
N ALA A 71 22.35 -13.29 -3.58
CA ALA A 71 23.43 -14.03 -2.92
C ALA A 71 24.62 -13.10 -2.65
N ILE A 72 25.10 -12.36 -3.66
CA ILE A 72 26.23 -11.43 -3.54
C ILE A 72 25.91 -10.31 -2.57
N MET A 73 24.75 -9.68 -2.71
CA MET A 73 24.32 -8.62 -1.80
C MET A 73 24.16 -9.12 -0.35
N GLY A 74 23.66 -10.34 -0.17
CA GLY A 74 23.56 -10.98 1.13
C GLY A 74 24.91 -11.20 1.79
N GLU A 75 25.91 -11.64 1.01
CA GLU A 75 27.29 -11.79 1.48
C GLU A 75 27.89 -10.44 1.86
N TRP A 76 27.76 -9.44 0.99
CA TRP A 76 28.23 -8.08 1.26
C TRP A 76 27.60 -7.51 2.53
N LEU A 77 26.30 -7.69 2.74
CA LEU A 77 25.64 -7.25 3.97
C LEU A 77 26.21 -7.90 5.24
N ARG A 78 26.56 -9.20 5.17
CA ARG A 78 27.16 -9.92 6.30
C ARG A 78 28.57 -9.45 6.60
N THR A 79 29.40 -9.29 5.58
CA THR A 79 30.80 -8.85 5.74
C THR A 79 30.92 -7.42 6.25
N THR A 80 29.95 -6.56 5.90
CA THR A 80 29.92 -5.17 6.36
C THR A 80 29.15 -4.96 7.66
N GLY A 81 28.47 -5.96 8.19
CA GLY A 81 27.64 -5.84 9.40
C GLY A 81 26.25 -5.22 9.18
N PHE A 82 25.90 -4.81 7.96
CA PHE A 82 24.59 -4.21 7.66
C PHE A 82 23.44 -5.22 7.57
N HIS A 83 23.72 -6.52 7.73
CA HIS A 83 22.67 -7.55 7.80
C HIS A 83 21.77 -7.38 9.02
N GLU A 84 22.26 -6.77 10.10
CA GLU A 84 21.50 -6.45 11.32
C GLU A 84 20.40 -5.41 11.08
N ILE A 85 20.53 -4.59 10.03
CA ILE A 85 19.50 -3.61 9.68
C ILE A 85 18.32 -4.35 9.05
N ASP A 86 17.12 -4.14 9.59
CA ASP A 86 15.88 -4.72 9.02
C ASP A 86 15.74 -4.42 7.53
N LYS A 87 15.26 -5.41 6.75
CA LYS A 87 15.11 -5.30 5.30
C LYS A 87 14.21 -4.13 4.89
N GLY A 88 13.13 -3.89 5.64
CA GLY A 88 12.23 -2.78 5.38
C GLY A 88 12.90 -1.42 5.63
N VAL A 89 13.76 -1.35 6.67
CA VAL A 89 14.56 -0.14 6.96
C VAL A 89 15.58 0.09 5.86
N ARG A 90 16.29 -0.95 5.38
CA ARG A 90 17.24 -0.83 4.26
C ARG A 90 16.56 -0.31 2.98
N SER A 91 15.41 -0.87 2.63
CA SER A 91 14.63 -0.38 1.48
C SER A 91 14.25 1.09 1.66
N ARG A 92 13.79 1.46 2.86
CA ARG A 92 13.39 2.85 3.17
C ARG A 92 14.56 3.83 3.12
N LEU A 93 15.75 3.39 3.55
CA LEU A 93 16.96 4.18 3.46
C LEU A 93 17.34 4.51 2.01
N LEU A 94 17.26 3.53 1.11
CA LEU A 94 17.50 3.74 -0.32
C LEU A 94 16.46 4.68 -0.95
N ASP A 95 15.19 4.60 -0.52
CA ASP A 95 14.16 5.53 -0.97
C ASP A 95 14.42 6.96 -0.44
N CYS A 96 14.82 7.10 0.85
CA CYS A 96 15.19 8.39 1.40
C CYS A 96 16.42 8.99 0.69
N LEU A 97 17.38 8.16 0.28
CA LEU A 97 18.57 8.62 -0.42
C LEU A 97 18.23 9.24 -1.78
N LYS A 98 17.28 8.65 -2.52
CA LYS A 98 16.80 9.21 -3.81
C LYS A 98 16.24 10.63 -3.66
N HIS A 99 15.66 10.94 -2.51
CA HIS A 99 15.05 12.24 -2.21
C HIS A 99 15.84 13.05 -1.17
N ARG A 100 17.15 12.77 -1.06
CA ARG A 100 18.01 13.35 0.00
C ARG A 100 17.95 14.87 0.07
N ALA A 101 18.03 15.54 -1.06
CA ALA A 101 18.01 17.01 -1.11
C ALA A 101 16.68 17.58 -0.61
N GLU A 102 15.57 17.01 -1.06
CA GLU A 102 14.22 17.42 -0.70
C GLU A 102 13.94 17.15 0.80
N ILE A 103 14.27 15.94 1.26
CA ILE A 103 14.10 15.55 2.66
C ILE A 103 15.00 16.41 3.56
N GLY A 104 16.25 16.66 3.17
CA GLY A 104 17.20 17.49 3.91
C GLY A 104 16.73 18.95 4.00
N GLY A 105 16.23 19.51 2.90
CA GLY A 105 15.64 20.84 2.88
C GLY A 105 14.43 20.94 3.80
N TRP A 106 13.45 20.03 3.64
CA TRP A 106 12.27 19.98 4.49
C TRP A 106 12.63 19.77 5.99
N HIS A 107 13.54 18.86 6.30
CA HIS A 107 13.93 18.56 7.68
C HIS A 107 14.56 19.79 8.37
N LYS A 108 15.31 20.64 7.64
CA LYS A 108 15.87 21.90 8.16
C LYS A 108 14.78 22.91 8.52
N THR A 109 13.63 22.90 7.87
CA THR A 109 12.51 23.81 8.18
C THR A 109 11.77 23.43 9.47
N LEU A 110 11.99 22.21 10.00
CA LEU A 110 11.34 21.75 11.22
C LEU A 110 11.96 22.38 12.48
N PRO A 111 11.17 22.63 13.54
CA PRO A 111 11.70 23.05 14.85
C PRO A 111 12.64 21.96 15.43
N ALA A 112 13.61 22.38 16.26
CA ALA A 112 14.68 21.52 16.77
C ALA A 112 14.15 20.25 17.49
N ASN A 113 13.11 20.40 18.30
CA ASN A 113 12.45 19.27 18.99
C ASN A 113 11.88 18.24 18.03
N LYS A 114 11.24 18.67 16.95
CA LYS A 114 10.70 17.77 15.92
C LYS A 114 11.81 17.11 15.10
N ARG A 115 12.90 17.82 14.82
CA ARG A 115 14.07 17.22 14.14
C ARG A 115 14.69 16.07 14.91
N GLN A 116 14.78 16.20 16.25
CA GLN A 116 15.29 15.12 17.10
C GLN A 116 14.35 13.89 17.12
N GLN A 117 13.04 14.11 17.14
CA GLN A 117 12.05 13.03 17.12
C GLN A 117 12.00 12.32 15.76
N LEU A 118 12.27 13.04 14.67
CA LEU A 118 12.24 12.55 13.31
C LEU A 118 13.64 12.20 12.79
N ALA A 119 14.41 11.43 13.57
CA ALA A 119 15.72 10.95 13.14
C ALA A 119 15.63 9.61 12.38
N HIS A 120 14.70 8.71 12.75
CA HIS A 120 14.61 7.38 12.16
C HIS A 120 14.01 7.43 10.73
N PRO A 121 14.58 6.68 9.74
CA PRO A 121 14.19 6.73 8.33
C PRO A 121 12.70 6.56 8.07
N ASN A 122 12.06 5.60 8.76
CA ASN A 122 10.62 5.36 8.58
C ASN A 122 9.76 6.55 9.05
N ALA A 123 10.15 7.22 10.15
CA ALA A 123 9.45 8.39 10.67
C ALA A 123 9.63 9.60 9.74
N VAL A 124 10.88 9.84 9.34
CA VAL A 124 11.23 10.90 8.38
C VAL A 124 10.47 10.75 7.08
N TRP A 125 10.48 9.57 6.48
CA TRP A 125 9.81 9.30 5.22
C TRP A 125 8.30 9.54 5.30
N ARG A 126 7.65 9.01 6.35
CA ARG A 126 6.20 9.20 6.55
C ARG A 126 5.84 10.67 6.72
N ALA A 127 6.60 11.39 7.55
CA ALA A 127 6.33 12.79 7.82
C ALA A 127 6.58 13.67 6.60
N TRP A 128 7.68 13.45 5.87
CA TRP A 128 7.98 14.15 4.62
C TRP A 128 6.93 13.89 3.55
N ARG A 129 6.56 12.62 3.30
CA ARG A 129 5.49 12.31 2.34
C ARG A 129 4.15 12.94 2.71
N LYS A 130 3.82 12.97 3.99
CA LYS A 130 2.60 13.65 4.46
C LYS A 130 2.65 15.14 4.14
N SER A 131 3.78 15.81 4.36
CA SER A 131 3.93 17.24 4.08
C SER A 131 3.86 17.56 2.59
N THR A 132 4.46 16.72 1.73
CA THR A 132 4.43 16.89 0.27
C THR A 132 3.05 16.61 -0.32
N LEU A 133 2.31 15.64 0.23
CA LEU A 133 0.94 15.34 -0.19
C LEU A 133 -0.05 16.41 0.25
N SER A 134 0.12 16.98 1.46
CA SER A 134 -0.73 18.09 1.95
C SER A 134 -0.58 19.36 1.11
N GLY A 135 0.62 19.63 0.59
CA GLY A 135 0.84 20.74 -0.36
C GLY A 135 0.25 20.50 -1.76
N ARG A 136 -0.04 19.23 -2.11
CA ARG A 136 -0.64 18.84 -3.40
C ARG A 136 -2.16 18.69 -3.34
N ALA A 137 -2.74 18.64 -2.14
CA ALA A 137 -4.16 18.37 -1.91
C ALA A 137 -5.09 19.54 -2.28
N THR A 138 -4.56 20.66 -2.76
CA THR A 138 -5.39 21.76 -3.34
C THR A 138 -5.68 21.57 -4.84
N VAL A 139 -5.12 20.52 -5.48
CA VAL A 139 -5.43 20.23 -6.88
C VAL A 139 -5.87 18.77 -6.98
N THR A 140 -7.18 18.58 -7.11
CA THR A 140 -7.87 17.30 -7.38
C THR A 140 -7.56 16.17 -6.39
N ALA A 141 -8.30 16.13 -5.30
CA ALA A 141 -8.43 14.94 -4.46
C ALA A 141 -9.03 13.82 -5.32
N ARG A 142 -8.16 12.94 -5.85
CA ARG A 142 -8.60 11.68 -6.45
C ARG A 142 -9.29 10.90 -5.33
N PRO A 143 -10.61 10.60 -5.43
CA PRO A 143 -11.30 9.90 -4.35
C PRO A 143 -10.53 8.61 -4.03
N SER A 144 -10.33 8.35 -2.74
CA SER A 144 -9.62 7.13 -2.32
C SER A 144 -10.39 5.93 -2.88
N PRO A 145 -9.72 4.81 -3.21
CA PRO A 145 -10.42 3.59 -3.62
C PRO A 145 -11.54 3.22 -2.65
N THR A 146 -11.31 3.41 -1.35
CA THR A 146 -12.29 3.19 -0.28
C THR A 146 -13.52 4.10 -0.36
N ALA A 147 -13.38 5.34 -0.82
CA ALA A 147 -14.53 6.24 -1.04
C ALA A 147 -15.40 5.75 -2.19
N LYS A 148 -14.78 5.34 -3.32
CA LYS A 148 -15.52 4.75 -4.46
C LYS A 148 -16.30 3.50 -4.07
N TYR A 149 -15.71 2.63 -3.25
CA TYR A 149 -16.42 1.43 -2.76
C TYR A 149 -17.55 1.77 -1.79
N LYS A 150 -17.39 2.79 -0.94
CA LYS A 150 -18.47 3.26 -0.06
C LYS A 150 -19.65 3.81 -0.86
N ASP A 151 -19.38 4.62 -1.87
CA ASP A 151 -20.42 5.18 -2.72
C ASP A 151 -21.14 4.08 -3.52
N GLU A 152 -20.40 3.08 -4.02
CA GLU A 152 -20.98 1.94 -4.72
C GLU A 152 -21.79 1.03 -3.80
N ILE A 153 -21.32 0.78 -2.56
CA ILE A 153 -22.09 0.04 -1.55
C ILE A 153 -23.39 0.78 -1.23
N ALA A 154 -23.34 2.09 -0.99
CA ALA A 154 -24.53 2.89 -0.71
C ALA A 154 -25.52 2.87 -1.89
N ARG A 155 -25.02 2.91 -3.12
CA ARG A 155 -25.85 2.78 -4.33
C ARG A 155 -26.53 1.42 -4.41
N LEU A 156 -25.77 0.34 -4.19
CA LEU A 156 -26.30 -1.02 -4.22
C LEU A 156 -27.29 -1.30 -3.08
N GLU A 157 -27.06 -0.76 -1.90
CA GLU A 157 -27.99 -0.84 -0.77
C GLU A 157 -29.31 -0.13 -1.08
N ASN A 158 -29.23 1.05 -1.69
CA ASN A 158 -30.43 1.79 -2.11
C ASN A 158 -31.18 1.06 -3.23
N GLU A 159 -30.47 0.51 -4.22
CA GLU A 159 -31.06 -0.28 -5.29
C GLU A 159 -31.73 -1.55 -4.74
N ASN A 160 -31.11 -2.26 -3.79
CA ASN A 160 -31.70 -3.39 -3.09
C ASN A 160 -32.96 -2.99 -2.29
N HIS A 161 -32.94 -1.82 -1.64
CA HIS A 161 -34.10 -1.31 -0.91
C HIS A 161 -35.28 -1.02 -1.86
N VAL A 162 -35.00 -0.38 -3.01
CA VAL A 162 -36.01 -0.12 -4.04
C VAL A 162 -36.57 -1.43 -4.62
N LEU A 163 -35.69 -2.41 -4.90
CA LEU A 163 -36.11 -3.72 -5.40
C LEU A 163 -36.93 -4.51 -4.38
N ARG A 164 -36.62 -4.42 -3.09
CA ARG A 164 -37.41 -5.04 -2.02
C ARG A 164 -38.80 -4.40 -1.92
N ARG A 165 -38.88 -3.06 -1.90
CA ARG A 165 -40.17 -2.35 -1.93
C ARG A 165 -40.99 -2.72 -3.16
N ALA A 166 -40.40 -2.66 -4.36
CA ALA A 166 -41.06 -3.06 -5.58
C ALA A 166 -41.48 -4.54 -5.55
N GLY A 167 -40.76 -5.41 -4.83
CA GLY A 167 -41.12 -6.79 -4.59
C GLY A 167 -42.30 -6.92 -3.62
N ASP A 168 -42.32 -6.13 -2.56
CA ASP A 168 -43.43 -6.13 -1.59
C ASP A 168 -44.71 -5.51 -2.18
N ASP A 169 -44.59 -4.46 -3.01
CA ASP A 169 -45.71 -3.85 -3.71
C ASP A 169 -46.30 -4.74 -4.84
N LEU A 170 -45.49 -5.66 -5.39
CA LEU A 170 -45.92 -6.60 -6.43
C LEU A 170 -46.80 -7.78 -5.89
N PHE A 171 -46.77 -8.01 -4.59
CA PHE A 171 -47.53 -9.05 -3.92
C PHE A 171 -48.56 -8.42 -2.95
N THR A 172 -49.44 -7.58 -3.49
CA THR A 172 -50.59 -7.11 -2.73
C THR A 172 -51.56 -8.23 -2.49
N ALA A 173 -52.28 -8.20 -1.38
CA ALA A 173 -53.22 -9.25 -0.97
C ALA A 173 -54.39 -9.49 -1.99
N THR A 174 -54.44 -8.69 -3.05
CA THR A 174 -55.47 -8.76 -4.13
C THR A 174 -54.99 -9.51 -5.35
N ASP A 175 -53.71 -9.88 -5.46
CA ASP A 175 -53.18 -10.59 -6.62
C ASP A 175 -53.64 -12.06 -6.59
N THR A 176 -54.27 -12.51 -7.66
CA THR A 176 -54.69 -13.91 -7.79
C THR A 176 -53.44 -14.81 -7.94
N ALA A 177 -53.55 -16.08 -7.51
CA ALA A 177 -52.47 -17.05 -7.67
C ALA A 177 -51.97 -17.16 -9.14
N ILE A 178 -52.85 -16.88 -10.09
CA ILE A 178 -52.58 -16.88 -11.53
C ILE A 178 -51.68 -15.71 -11.92
N ASP A 179 -51.92 -14.52 -11.37
CA ASP A 179 -51.12 -13.31 -11.68
C ASP A 179 -49.73 -13.45 -11.09
N ILE A 180 -49.61 -13.99 -9.89
CA ILE A 180 -48.32 -14.32 -9.25
C ILE A 180 -47.55 -15.35 -10.08
N ALA A 181 -48.22 -16.42 -10.57
CA ALA A 181 -47.59 -17.43 -11.40
C ALA A 181 -47.08 -16.87 -12.73
N ARG A 182 -47.87 -15.99 -13.39
CA ARG A 182 -47.46 -15.29 -14.62
C ARG A 182 -46.24 -14.42 -14.40
N LEU A 183 -46.21 -13.65 -13.32
CA LEU A 183 -45.09 -12.76 -12.99
C LEU A 183 -43.80 -13.54 -12.71
N LEU A 184 -43.93 -14.70 -12.03
CA LEU A 184 -42.81 -15.62 -11.82
C LEU A 184 -42.30 -16.22 -13.12
N ALA A 185 -43.22 -16.65 -14.01
CA ALA A 185 -42.87 -17.19 -15.31
C ALA A 185 -42.09 -16.17 -16.17
N ASP A 186 -42.59 -14.93 -16.25
CA ASP A 186 -41.92 -13.85 -16.99
C ASP A 186 -40.52 -13.52 -16.46
N ARG A 187 -40.31 -13.61 -15.15
CA ARG A 187 -38.97 -13.40 -14.55
C ARG A 187 -38.05 -14.59 -14.79
N LEU A 188 -38.55 -15.81 -14.75
CA LEU A 188 -37.77 -17.02 -15.03
C LEU A 188 -37.30 -17.08 -16.49
N LEU A 189 -38.07 -16.51 -17.43
CA LEU A 189 -37.68 -16.39 -18.84
C LEU A 189 -36.50 -15.43 -19.07
N ARG A 190 -36.24 -14.54 -18.13
CA ARG A 190 -35.12 -13.57 -18.22
C ARG A 190 -33.81 -14.09 -17.62
N VAL A 191 -33.80 -15.26 -17.02
CA VAL A 191 -32.58 -15.88 -16.45
C VAL A 191 -32.20 -17.10 -17.29
N THR A 192 -30.95 -17.55 -17.16
CA THR A 192 -30.48 -18.74 -17.86
C THR A 192 -31.29 -19.97 -17.45
N PRO A 193 -31.53 -20.93 -18.34
CA PRO A 193 -32.31 -22.14 -18.03
C PRO A 193 -31.83 -22.92 -16.78
N SER A 194 -30.55 -22.94 -16.56
CA SER A 194 -29.93 -23.57 -15.37
C SER A 194 -30.35 -22.87 -14.08
N LYS A 195 -30.28 -21.53 -14.05
CA LYS A 195 -30.70 -20.73 -12.89
C LYS A 195 -32.23 -20.79 -12.68
N ALA A 196 -33.00 -20.80 -13.75
CA ALA A 196 -34.45 -20.93 -13.65
C ALA A 196 -34.87 -22.25 -12.99
N ARG A 197 -34.22 -23.35 -13.36
CA ARG A 197 -34.43 -24.66 -12.72
C ARG A 197 -34.10 -24.66 -11.25
N GLN A 198 -32.94 -24.08 -10.88
CA GLN A 198 -32.47 -23.96 -9.50
C GLN A 198 -33.44 -23.13 -8.63
N ILE A 199 -34.02 -22.05 -9.19
CA ILE A 199 -35.01 -21.21 -8.51
C ILE A 199 -36.29 -22.02 -8.27
N LEU A 200 -36.76 -22.77 -9.25
CA LEU A 200 -37.98 -23.59 -9.11
C LEU A 200 -37.84 -24.72 -8.09
N GLU A 201 -36.65 -25.30 -7.96
CA GLU A 201 -36.34 -26.33 -6.94
C GLU A 201 -36.34 -25.76 -5.53
N LEU A 202 -35.86 -24.51 -5.32
CA LEU A 202 -35.75 -23.86 -4.00
C LEU A 202 -37.07 -23.16 -3.58
N LEU A 203 -37.98 -22.89 -4.48
CA LEU A 203 -39.21 -22.12 -4.23
C LEU A 203 -40.11 -22.74 -3.16
N PRO A 204 -40.33 -24.08 -3.09
CA PRO A 204 -41.14 -24.71 -2.04
C PRO A 204 -40.54 -24.53 -0.65
N GLU A 205 -39.23 -24.66 -0.51
CA GLU A 205 -38.54 -24.52 0.77
C GLU A 205 -38.58 -23.07 1.29
N LEU A 206 -38.31 -22.09 0.42
CA LEU A 206 -38.40 -20.68 0.75
C LEU A 206 -39.82 -20.26 1.14
N TYR A 207 -40.84 -20.83 0.46
CA TYR A 207 -42.24 -20.58 0.78
C TYR A 207 -42.63 -21.15 2.13
N ALA A 208 -42.22 -22.39 2.43
CA ALA A 208 -42.45 -23.02 3.73
C ALA A 208 -41.78 -22.27 4.88
N GLU A 209 -40.53 -21.81 4.68
CA GLU A 209 -39.80 -20.99 5.67
C GLU A 209 -40.52 -19.66 5.95
N ARG A 210 -41.05 -19.02 4.91
CA ARG A 210 -41.76 -17.74 5.05
C ARG A 210 -43.13 -17.91 5.74
N LEU A 211 -43.85 -18.98 5.47
CA LEU A 211 -45.10 -19.31 6.16
C LEU A 211 -44.83 -19.55 7.65
N ALA A 212 -43.76 -20.24 8.01
CA ALA A 212 -43.37 -20.48 9.39
C ALA A 212 -43.00 -19.22 10.17
N LYS A 213 -42.45 -18.19 9.47
CA LYS A 213 -42.05 -16.91 10.04
C LYS A 213 -43.17 -15.85 10.07
N THR A 214 -44.26 -16.06 9.34
CA THR A 214 -45.40 -15.12 9.41
C THR A 214 -46.16 -15.39 10.69
N PRO A 215 -46.17 -14.47 11.68
CA PRO A 215 -46.99 -14.68 12.87
C PRO A 215 -48.44 -14.74 12.42
N HIS A 216 -49.09 -15.82 12.74
CA HIS A 216 -50.55 -15.93 12.62
C HIS A 216 -51.16 -14.71 13.29
N ASP A 217 -51.59 -13.76 12.49
CA ASP A 217 -52.36 -12.62 12.95
C ASP A 217 -53.59 -13.23 13.61
N LYS A 218 -53.57 -13.16 14.97
CA LYS A 218 -54.65 -13.73 15.80
C LYS A 218 -55.92 -13.08 15.28
N ALA A 219 -56.79 -13.91 14.73
CA ALA A 219 -58.14 -13.56 14.37
C ALA A 219 -58.71 -12.61 15.43
N ARG A 220 -58.98 -11.37 15.04
CA ARG A 220 -59.85 -10.48 15.85
C ARG A 220 -61.20 -11.13 15.87
N PRO A 221 -61.76 -11.48 17.03
CA PRO A 221 -63.15 -11.91 17.11
C PRO A 221 -64.10 -10.72 16.77
N PRO A 222 -65.25 -10.98 16.25
CA PRO A 222 -66.21 -9.97 15.83
C PRO A 222 -66.70 -9.07 16.96
#